data_3286727bdb489ea34016034c708394f3
#
_entry.id   3286727bdb489ea34016034c708394f3
#
_cell.length_a   1.000
_cell.length_b   1.000
_cell.length_c   1.000
_cell.angle_alpha   90.00
_cell.angle_beta   90.00
_cell.angle_gamma   90.00
#
_symmetry.space_group_name_H-M   'P 1'
#
loop_
_entity.id
_entity.type
_entity.pdbx_description
1 polymer ?
#
loop_
_entity_poly.entity_id
_entity_poly.type
_entity_poly.pdbx_seq_one_letter_code
_entity_poly.pdbx_strand_id
1 'polypeptide(L)'
;MRILLLEDNPVNRTLTFNQLQRLGHQVDAVGNGRQGFLRATSNQYDIFLCDVLMPQWDGFKFIEAMTVVCPTMPIVVISGSIEGQDLANRLKPYPNIRAILPKPVDMSRLAEILSATTSQQNQISLGKRSRIVCTIGPASGEQETINKMVMAGMDVARLNFSHGTYDDHEAALRMIRHAEEEWMRPVAVLMDLCGPKIRTGMMKDGGVTLTRDATVVIQAEEIEGTSERFSTISPEVLVDLREGDPILLDDGLLELKVETPGERQVVCRVVVGGVLKSHKGINLPGTPLSLPCLTAKDRVDLEWGLAHSIDFVALSFVRSAEDIRELKELIRQSGKRKLNVVAKIEKPEAVNNIDAIIEAADAIMIARGDLGVELPASRVPWIQRRIIRKCWERNTPVITATQMLESMTQNARPTRAEVTDVSLAVQEGTDAVMLSGETATGVDPVNVVRTMAAIICEAERHGERGLDLSKHGVGRKEIFSALSAAAGLSAATAILVIDFGNDFYQQVSKWNRDIPALLATNSIHSARHACLYKNIIPIVNKQQLSRDQLVFWAIDEAKERGHLTAGDLLAVVEGSRLTQGGIDQLGAFQLITVC
;
A
#
# COMPACT_ATOMS: atom_id res chain seq x y z
N MET A 1 19.83 24.59 -12.75
CA MET A 1 19.22 23.82 -11.69
C MET A 1 17.72 24.10 -11.66
N ARG A 2 16.92 23.14 -11.19
CA ARG A 2 15.50 23.36 -10.90
C ARG A 2 15.32 23.58 -9.40
N ILE A 3 14.81 24.75 -9.02
CA ILE A 3 14.74 25.24 -7.64
C ILE A 3 13.28 25.39 -7.23
N LEU A 4 12.93 24.93 -6.02
CA LEU A 4 11.66 25.27 -5.39
C LEU A 4 11.89 26.34 -4.33
N LEU A 5 11.25 27.51 -4.52
CA LEU A 5 11.30 28.64 -3.60
C LEU A 5 10.02 28.70 -2.75
N LEU A 6 10.16 28.64 -1.44
CA LEU A 6 9.08 28.82 -0.47
C LEU A 6 9.25 30.17 0.22
N GLU A 7 8.34 31.10 0.00
CA GLU A 7 8.35 32.47 0.55
C GLU A 7 6.90 32.98 0.58
N ASP A 8 6.40 33.36 1.73
CA ASP A 8 5.01 33.80 1.89
C ASP A 8 4.80 35.25 1.39
N ASN A 9 5.77 36.12 1.60
CA ASN A 9 5.67 37.49 1.14
C ASN A 9 5.76 37.60 -0.39
N PRO A 10 4.69 38.07 -1.08
CA PRO A 10 4.63 38.06 -2.53
C PRO A 10 5.70 38.95 -3.18
N VAL A 11 6.14 40.03 -2.53
CA VAL A 11 7.17 40.93 -3.05
C VAL A 11 8.54 40.25 -3.00
N ASN A 12 8.90 39.65 -1.84
CA ASN A 12 10.16 38.94 -1.68
C ASN A 12 10.20 37.72 -2.60
N ARG A 13 9.07 36.97 -2.69
CA ARG A 13 8.94 35.82 -3.59
C ARG A 13 9.21 36.19 -5.04
N THR A 14 8.58 37.26 -5.54
CA THR A 14 8.78 37.76 -6.91
C THR A 14 10.20 38.25 -7.14
N LEU A 15 10.77 38.96 -6.19
CA LEU A 15 12.15 39.48 -6.28
C LEU A 15 13.15 38.31 -6.37
N THR A 16 13.12 37.39 -5.43
CA THR A 16 14.03 36.24 -5.38
C THR A 16 13.84 35.33 -6.61
N PHE A 17 12.61 35.09 -7.02
CA PHE A 17 12.27 34.34 -8.23
C PHE A 17 12.95 34.95 -9.47
N ASN A 18 12.77 36.25 -9.69
CA ASN A 18 13.37 36.95 -10.85
C ASN A 18 14.90 36.94 -10.80
N GLN A 19 15.50 37.08 -9.62
CA GLN A 19 16.96 37.03 -9.45
C GLN A 19 17.51 35.63 -9.79
N LEU A 20 16.88 34.58 -9.33
CA LEU A 20 17.27 33.20 -9.64
C LEU A 20 17.11 32.86 -11.12
N GLN A 21 16.05 33.35 -11.77
CA GLN A 21 15.87 33.18 -13.22
C GLN A 21 16.97 33.91 -14.02
N ARG A 22 17.38 35.08 -13.58
CA ARG A 22 18.52 35.82 -14.22
C ARG A 22 19.85 35.10 -14.08
N LEU A 23 20.01 34.25 -13.03
CA LEU A 23 21.16 33.37 -12.87
C LEU A 23 21.06 32.08 -13.71
N GLY A 24 20.00 31.94 -14.53
CA GLY A 24 19.81 30.79 -15.44
C GLY A 24 19.19 29.56 -14.80
N HIS A 25 18.54 29.70 -13.65
CA HIS A 25 17.86 28.59 -12.99
C HIS A 25 16.37 28.50 -13.40
N GLN A 26 15.82 27.28 -13.41
CA GLN A 26 14.38 27.08 -13.48
C GLN A 26 13.82 27.14 -12.06
N VAL A 27 12.80 27.95 -11.82
CA VAL A 27 12.30 28.22 -10.47
C VAL A 27 10.79 28.02 -10.44
N ASP A 28 10.33 27.21 -9.49
CA ASP A 28 8.93 27.17 -9.07
C ASP A 28 8.85 27.91 -7.71
N ALA A 29 7.83 28.73 -7.50
CA ALA A 29 7.69 29.52 -6.28
C ALA A 29 6.31 29.33 -5.66
N VAL A 30 6.26 29.14 -4.33
CA VAL A 30 5.05 28.90 -3.54
C VAL A 30 5.00 29.78 -2.31
N GLY A 31 3.78 30.00 -1.75
CA GLY A 31 3.56 30.93 -0.65
C GLY A 31 3.49 30.29 0.75
N ASN A 32 3.60 28.99 0.89
CA ASN A 32 3.58 28.30 2.19
C ASN A 32 4.21 26.92 2.10
N GLY A 33 4.53 26.33 3.26
CA GLY A 33 5.18 25.02 3.35
C GLY A 33 4.31 23.87 2.81
N ARG A 34 2.97 23.95 2.91
CA ARG A 34 2.07 22.94 2.38
C ARG A 34 2.13 22.88 0.85
N GLN A 35 2.00 24.02 0.17
CA GLN A 35 2.18 24.09 -1.28
C GLN A 35 3.57 23.61 -1.68
N GLY A 36 4.60 23.97 -0.89
CA GLY A 36 5.97 23.49 -1.07
C GLY A 36 6.07 21.99 -1.04
N PHE A 37 5.49 21.35 -0.04
CA PHE A 37 5.46 19.88 0.11
C PHE A 37 4.76 19.19 -1.07
N LEU A 38 3.58 19.66 -1.45
CA LEU A 38 2.83 19.10 -2.56
C LEU A 38 3.60 19.24 -3.89
N ARG A 39 4.20 20.40 -4.14
CA ARG A 39 5.05 20.64 -5.33
C ARG A 39 6.30 19.78 -5.32
N ALA A 40 7.00 19.72 -4.18
CA ALA A 40 8.21 18.92 -4.01
C ALA A 40 7.96 17.43 -4.24
N THR A 41 6.81 16.92 -3.85
CA THR A 41 6.44 15.50 -3.98
C THR A 41 5.89 15.12 -5.35
N SER A 42 5.47 16.10 -6.15
CA SER A 42 4.93 15.89 -7.52
C SER A 42 5.95 16.19 -8.62
N ASN A 43 7.02 16.92 -8.32
CA ASN A 43 8.03 17.36 -9.29
C ASN A 43 9.45 17.09 -8.80
N GLN A 44 10.40 17.07 -9.72
CA GLN A 44 11.82 16.93 -9.39
C GLN A 44 12.46 18.30 -9.24
N TYR A 45 13.27 18.45 -8.18
CA TYR A 45 14.07 19.65 -7.92
C TYR A 45 15.50 19.26 -7.55
N ASP A 46 16.42 20.17 -7.72
CA ASP A 46 17.82 20.01 -7.32
C ASP A 46 18.06 20.53 -5.89
N ILE A 47 17.28 21.55 -5.46
CA ILE A 47 17.42 22.19 -4.17
C ILE A 47 16.15 22.94 -3.77
N PHE A 48 15.91 23.08 -2.46
CA PHE A 48 14.84 23.91 -1.92
C PHE A 48 15.43 25.17 -1.25
N LEU A 49 14.79 26.31 -1.47
CA LEU A 49 15.00 27.55 -0.75
C LEU A 49 13.77 27.80 0.11
N CYS A 50 13.91 27.75 1.43
CA CYS A 50 12.78 27.72 2.35
C CYS A 50 12.84 28.86 3.37
N ASP A 51 11.84 29.75 3.34
CA ASP A 51 11.57 30.63 4.47
C ASP A 51 11.06 29.83 5.67
N VAL A 52 11.49 30.19 6.86
CA VAL A 52 11.11 29.53 8.10
C VAL A 52 9.72 29.96 8.56
N LEU A 53 9.40 31.26 8.41
CA LEU A 53 8.15 31.85 8.92
C LEU A 53 7.14 32.00 7.78
N MET A 54 6.22 31.07 7.68
CA MET A 54 5.14 31.10 6.70
C MET A 54 3.81 30.71 7.34
N PRO A 55 2.65 31.18 6.81
CA PRO A 55 1.33 30.81 7.32
C PRO A 55 0.97 29.35 6.96
N GLN A 56 0.01 28.78 7.72
CA GLN A 56 -0.51 27.41 7.59
C GLN A 56 0.53 26.35 7.95
N TRP A 57 1.46 26.03 7.06
CA TRP A 57 2.65 25.25 7.32
C TRP A 57 3.86 26.16 7.27
N ASP A 58 4.56 26.25 8.41
CA ASP A 58 5.83 26.96 8.48
C ASP A 58 6.95 26.17 7.80
N GLY A 59 8.12 26.82 7.64
CA GLY A 59 9.27 26.18 7.02
C GLY A 59 9.81 25.00 7.82
N PHE A 60 9.64 24.96 9.14
CA PHE A 60 10.08 23.82 9.95
C PHE A 60 9.29 22.57 9.62
N LYS A 61 7.96 22.67 9.53
CA LYS A 61 7.10 21.54 9.15
C LYS A 61 7.42 21.04 7.74
N PHE A 62 7.72 21.95 6.80
CA PHE A 62 8.19 21.58 5.47
C PHE A 62 9.53 20.85 5.50
N ILE A 63 10.52 21.36 6.24
CA ILE A 63 11.85 20.77 6.37
C ILE A 63 11.75 19.37 6.99
N GLU A 64 10.97 19.22 8.06
CA GLU A 64 10.71 17.93 8.70
C GLU A 64 10.12 16.93 7.70
N ALA A 65 9.04 17.30 7.01
CA ALA A 65 8.38 16.46 6.03
C ALA A 65 9.34 16.05 4.91
N MET A 66 10.13 17.00 4.38
CA MET A 66 11.10 16.71 3.31
C MET A 66 12.26 15.86 3.79
N THR A 67 12.68 15.97 5.04
CA THR A 67 13.71 15.09 5.63
C THR A 67 13.22 13.64 5.73
N VAL A 68 11.93 13.44 6.00
CA VAL A 68 11.32 12.09 5.98
C VAL A 68 11.26 11.53 4.56
N VAL A 69 10.77 12.32 3.60
CA VAL A 69 10.55 11.88 2.21
C VAL A 69 11.86 11.72 1.45
N CYS A 70 12.75 12.70 1.56
CA CYS A 70 14.01 12.73 0.82
C CYS A 70 15.13 13.33 1.68
N PRO A 71 15.75 12.55 2.59
CA PRO A 71 16.74 13.03 3.55
C PRO A 71 18.03 13.56 2.92
N THR A 72 18.24 13.31 1.64
CA THR A 72 19.42 13.78 0.88
C THR A 72 19.17 15.06 0.09
N MET A 73 17.90 15.49 -0.05
CA MET A 73 17.54 16.70 -0.80
C MET A 73 18.08 17.95 -0.10
N PRO A 74 18.95 18.74 -0.73
CA PRO A 74 19.54 19.92 -0.10
C PRO A 74 18.50 21.02 0.12
N ILE A 75 18.53 21.62 1.30
CA ILE A 75 17.68 22.76 1.67
C ILE A 75 18.56 23.92 2.12
N VAL A 76 18.33 25.10 1.56
CA VAL A 76 18.84 26.37 2.06
C VAL A 76 17.72 27.08 2.79
N VAL A 77 17.94 27.38 4.04
CA VAL A 77 16.97 28.08 4.90
C VAL A 77 17.19 29.58 4.78
N ILE A 78 16.11 30.33 4.63
CA ILE A 78 16.11 31.79 4.59
C ILE A 78 15.35 32.29 5.82
N SER A 79 15.93 33.21 6.61
CA SER A 79 15.26 33.72 7.83
C SER A 79 15.52 35.21 8.05
N GLY A 80 14.48 35.92 8.48
CA GLY A 80 14.55 37.39 8.76
C GLY A 80 14.49 37.77 10.23
N SER A 81 14.10 36.90 11.14
CA SER A 81 13.69 37.33 12.48
C SER A 81 14.02 36.38 13.66
N ILE A 82 14.71 35.28 13.43
CA ILE A 82 15.14 34.39 14.50
C ILE A 82 16.64 34.61 14.75
N GLU A 83 17.05 34.83 15.99
CA GLU A 83 18.47 34.95 16.35
C GLU A 83 19.23 33.70 15.91
N GLY A 84 20.37 33.90 15.22
CA GLY A 84 21.08 32.88 14.47
C GLY A 84 21.41 31.59 15.26
N GLN A 85 21.62 31.69 16.58
CA GLN A 85 21.97 30.56 17.44
C GLN A 85 20.75 29.65 17.69
N ASP A 86 19.59 30.21 17.94
CA ASP A 86 18.34 29.44 18.21
C ASP A 86 17.86 28.73 16.94
N LEU A 87 17.92 29.39 15.79
CA LEU A 87 17.59 28.79 14.51
C LEU A 87 18.53 27.63 14.18
N ALA A 88 19.84 27.83 14.35
CA ALA A 88 20.84 26.80 14.10
C ALA A 88 20.63 25.57 14.99
N ASN A 89 20.29 25.76 16.28
CA ASN A 89 19.99 24.67 17.21
C ASN A 89 18.73 23.88 16.79
N ARG A 90 17.66 24.57 16.38
CA ARG A 90 16.43 23.93 15.89
C ARG A 90 16.63 23.16 14.58
N LEU A 91 17.54 23.60 13.72
CA LEU A 91 17.81 22.97 12.42
C LEU A 91 18.86 21.86 12.51
N LYS A 92 19.59 21.74 13.60
CA LYS A 92 20.63 20.71 13.81
C LYS A 92 20.18 19.26 13.59
N PRO A 93 18.94 18.86 13.92
CA PRO A 93 18.46 17.49 13.66
C PRO A 93 18.29 17.16 12.17
N TYR A 94 18.31 18.14 11.26
CA TYR A 94 18.01 17.96 9.85
C TYR A 94 19.29 17.94 9.00
N PRO A 95 19.78 16.75 8.58
CA PRO A 95 21.08 16.60 7.92
C PRO A 95 21.14 17.17 6.50
N ASN A 96 19.98 17.46 5.91
CA ASN A 96 19.83 17.99 4.56
C ASN A 96 19.90 19.52 4.49
N ILE A 97 20.03 20.23 5.61
CA ILE A 97 20.27 21.69 5.61
C ILE A 97 21.70 21.96 5.15
N ARG A 98 21.82 22.74 4.07
CA ARG A 98 23.12 23.12 3.49
C ARG A 98 23.61 24.47 3.99
N ALA A 99 22.71 25.42 4.17
CA ALA A 99 23.04 26.74 4.66
C ALA A 99 21.82 27.42 5.29
N ILE A 100 22.10 28.41 6.10
CA ILE A 100 21.13 29.38 6.64
C ILE A 100 21.54 30.75 6.17
N LEU A 101 20.65 31.46 5.48
CA LEU A 101 20.89 32.80 4.94
C LEU A 101 19.95 33.82 5.61
N PRO A 102 20.45 34.98 6.06
CA PRO A 102 19.61 36.04 6.58
C PRO A 102 18.85 36.76 5.44
N LYS A 103 17.71 37.34 5.76
CA LYS A 103 17.03 38.33 4.89
C LYS A 103 17.59 39.73 5.16
N PRO A 104 17.83 40.53 4.13
CA PRO A 104 17.71 40.24 2.69
C PRO A 104 18.77 39.24 2.21
N VAL A 105 18.38 38.38 1.26
CA VAL A 105 19.26 37.30 0.76
C VAL A 105 20.42 37.88 -0.01
N ASP A 106 21.65 37.56 0.41
CA ASP A 106 22.84 37.83 -0.37
C ASP A 106 22.93 36.87 -1.56
N MET A 107 22.63 37.38 -2.74
CA MET A 107 22.58 36.61 -3.98
C MET A 107 23.95 36.09 -4.42
N SER A 108 25.05 36.76 -4.06
CA SER A 108 26.41 36.26 -4.35
C SER A 108 26.71 35.02 -3.56
N ARG A 109 26.42 35.04 -2.25
CA ARG A 109 26.58 33.88 -1.36
C ARG A 109 25.64 32.74 -1.73
N LEU A 110 24.38 33.04 -2.13
CA LEU A 110 23.45 32.04 -2.61
C LEU A 110 23.97 31.37 -3.90
N ALA A 111 24.48 32.13 -4.85
CA ALA A 111 25.05 31.59 -6.08
C ALA A 111 26.26 30.67 -5.83
N GLU A 112 27.12 30.97 -4.85
CA GLU A 112 28.21 30.10 -4.41
C GLU A 112 27.67 28.75 -3.88
N ILE A 113 26.64 28.79 -3.02
CA ILE A 113 26.02 27.60 -2.46
C ILE A 113 25.38 26.76 -3.57
N LEU A 114 24.65 27.38 -4.49
CA LEU A 114 24.04 26.71 -5.62
C LEU A 114 25.08 26.04 -6.53
N SER A 115 26.19 26.73 -6.82
CA SER A 115 27.26 26.18 -7.65
C SER A 115 28.02 25.02 -6.99
N ALA A 116 28.12 25.04 -5.66
CA ALA A 116 28.74 23.96 -4.87
C ALA A 116 27.81 22.75 -4.70
N THR A 117 26.49 22.90 -4.99
CA THR A 117 25.53 21.82 -4.89
C THR A 117 25.56 21.02 -6.19
N THR A 118 26.13 19.81 -6.12
CA THR A 118 26.05 18.86 -7.25
C THR A 118 24.61 18.42 -7.44
N SER A 119 24.14 18.45 -8.69
CA SER A 119 22.85 17.87 -9.07
C SER A 119 22.88 16.37 -8.83
N GLN A 120 22.61 15.95 -7.61
CA GLN A 120 22.24 14.57 -7.36
C GLN A 120 20.80 14.46 -7.83
N GLN A 121 20.51 13.46 -8.67
CA GLN A 121 19.12 13.11 -8.98
C GLN A 121 18.46 12.57 -7.70
N ASN A 122 18.06 13.50 -6.84
CA ASN A 122 17.37 13.22 -5.61
C ASN A 122 15.93 12.85 -5.96
N GLN A 123 15.64 11.55 -5.92
CA GLN A 123 14.34 11.04 -6.27
C GLN A 123 13.40 11.14 -5.09
N ILE A 124 12.35 11.92 -5.25
CA ILE A 124 11.25 11.94 -4.29
C ILE A 124 10.32 10.77 -4.62
N SER A 125 10.10 9.91 -3.64
CA SER A 125 9.43 8.61 -3.81
C SER A 125 7.89 8.68 -3.89
N LEU A 126 7.28 9.87 -3.88
CA LEU A 126 5.82 10.00 -3.92
C LEU A 126 5.21 9.97 -5.33
N GLY A 127 6.02 10.02 -6.38
CA GLY A 127 5.60 9.82 -7.77
C GLY A 127 5.30 8.36 -8.16
N LYS A 128 5.32 7.43 -7.19
CA LYS A 128 5.02 6.02 -7.42
C LYS A 128 3.57 5.80 -7.85
N ARG A 129 3.37 4.86 -8.76
CA ARG A 129 2.04 4.46 -9.26
C ARG A 129 1.48 3.27 -8.50
N SER A 130 2.31 2.25 -8.20
CA SER A 130 1.92 1.11 -7.36
C SER A 130 1.77 1.52 -5.90
N ARG A 131 0.83 0.91 -5.21
CA ARG A 131 0.42 1.27 -3.86
C ARG A 131 1.21 0.51 -2.80
N ILE A 132 1.28 1.06 -1.60
CA ILE A 132 1.93 0.41 -0.45
C ILE A 132 0.90 0.17 0.64
N VAL A 133 0.72 -1.10 0.99
CA VAL A 133 -0.05 -1.54 2.15
C VAL A 133 0.91 -1.75 3.31
N CYS A 134 0.66 -1.11 4.45
CA CYS A 134 1.50 -1.23 5.65
C CYS A 134 0.69 -1.81 6.80
N THR A 135 1.21 -2.86 7.45
CA THR A 135 0.61 -3.39 8.66
C THR A 135 0.97 -2.49 9.84
N ILE A 136 -0.06 -2.05 10.57
CA ILE A 136 0.10 -1.27 11.79
C ILE A 136 0.25 -2.24 12.97
N GLY A 137 1.21 -1.96 13.84
CA GLY A 137 1.52 -2.77 15.01
C GLY A 137 2.35 -1.98 16.03
N PRO A 138 2.98 -2.66 17.00
CA PRO A 138 3.70 -2.00 18.09
C PRO A 138 4.77 -0.99 17.64
N ALA A 139 5.50 -1.27 16.55
CA ALA A 139 6.54 -0.37 16.04
C ALA A 139 5.98 0.87 15.33
N SER A 140 4.73 0.82 14.89
CA SER A 140 4.02 1.91 14.20
C SER A 140 2.83 2.46 15.00
N GLY A 141 2.76 2.18 16.31
CA GLY A 141 1.65 2.52 17.20
C GLY A 141 1.63 3.96 17.73
N GLU A 142 2.45 4.87 17.19
CA GLU A 142 2.51 6.27 17.59
C GLU A 142 2.04 7.20 16.46
N GLN A 143 1.35 8.29 16.82
CA GLN A 143 0.83 9.27 15.87
C GLN A 143 1.91 9.82 14.93
N GLU A 144 3.06 10.16 15.49
CA GLU A 144 4.19 10.71 14.71
C GLU A 144 4.72 9.70 13.69
N THR A 145 4.83 8.43 14.08
CA THR A 145 5.27 7.35 13.19
C THR A 145 4.28 7.14 12.05
N ILE A 146 2.98 7.10 12.34
CA ILE A 146 1.93 6.99 11.30
C ILE A 146 1.98 8.18 10.35
N ASN A 147 2.11 9.41 10.87
CA ASN A 147 2.26 10.61 10.06
C ASN A 147 3.46 10.47 9.09
N LYS A 148 4.62 10.05 9.59
CA LYS A 148 5.82 9.85 8.80
C LYS A 148 5.66 8.71 7.78
N MET A 149 4.96 7.62 8.10
CA MET A 149 4.66 6.54 7.16
C MET A 149 3.74 7.01 6.02
N VAL A 150 2.73 7.83 6.31
CA VAL A 150 1.86 8.44 5.29
C VAL A 150 2.69 9.34 4.36
N MET A 151 3.56 10.19 4.92
CA MET A 151 4.49 11.01 4.14
C MET A 151 5.45 10.18 3.29
N ALA A 152 5.99 9.08 3.85
CA ALA A 152 6.92 8.19 3.15
C ALA A 152 6.26 7.38 2.03
N GLY A 153 4.92 7.32 1.97
CA GLY A 153 4.20 6.73 0.84
C GLY A 153 3.22 5.62 1.17
N MET A 154 2.84 5.40 2.43
CA MET A 154 1.76 4.47 2.80
C MET A 154 0.44 4.93 2.15
N ASP A 155 -0.25 4.04 1.45
CA ASP A 155 -1.55 4.29 0.83
C ASP A 155 -2.68 3.55 1.57
N VAL A 156 -2.38 2.37 2.12
CA VAL A 156 -3.33 1.52 2.84
C VAL A 156 -2.73 1.08 4.17
N ALA A 157 -3.45 1.27 5.25
CA ALA A 157 -3.10 0.75 6.56
C ALA A 157 -3.83 -0.58 6.80
N ARG A 158 -3.09 -1.66 7.08
CA ARG A 158 -3.64 -2.97 7.41
C ARG A 158 -3.69 -3.17 8.92
N LEU A 159 -4.88 -3.49 9.44
CA LEU A 159 -5.11 -3.91 10.82
C LEU A 159 -5.27 -5.43 10.85
N ASN A 160 -4.31 -6.13 11.48
CA ASN A 160 -4.29 -7.59 11.53
C ASN A 160 -5.03 -8.12 12.76
N PHE A 161 -6.24 -8.63 12.59
CA PHE A 161 -7.10 -9.15 13.65
C PHE A 161 -6.67 -10.53 14.23
N SER A 162 -5.55 -11.06 13.74
CA SER A 162 -4.90 -12.20 14.42
C SER A 162 -4.15 -11.77 15.68
N HIS A 163 -3.92 -10.47 15.90
CA HIS A 163 -3.15 -9.88 16.99
C HIS A 163 -3.79 -8.59 17.48
N GLY A 164 -3.46 -8.18 18.70
CA GLY A 164 -3.98 -6.96 19.31
C GLY A 164 -5.40 -7.09 19.85
N THR A 165 -5.87 -6.01 20.46
CA THR A 165 -7.22 -5.87 21.01
C THR A 165 -8.04 -4.92 20.15
N TYR A 166 -9.37 -4.86 20.37
CA TYR A 166 -10.22 -3.86 19.71
C TYR A 166 -9.82 -2.42 20.07
N ASP A 167 -9.35 -2.17 21.31
CA ASP A 167 -8.88 -0.86 21.73
C ASP A 167 -7.61 -0.44 20.96
N ASP A 168 -6.69 -1.40 20.71
CA ASP A 168 -5.48 -1.15 19.90
C ASP A 168 -5.86 -0.80 18.45
N HIS A 169 -6.81 -1.55 17.87
CA HIS A 169 -7.28 -1.29 16.50
C HIS A 169 -8.03 0.04 16.37
N GLU A 170 -8.83 0.41 17.39
CA GLU A 170 -9.51 1.69 17.41
C GLU A 170 -8.52 2.86 17.57
N ALA A 171 -7.52 2.71 18.44
CA ALA A 171 -6.45 3.71 18.57
C ALA A 171 -5.69 3.90 17.25
N ALA A 172 -5.30 2.81 16.59
CA ALA A 172 -4.65 2.86 15.30
C ALA A 172 -5.54 3.55 14.24
N LEU A 173 -6.83 3.21 14.19
CA LEU A 173 -7.79 3.82 13.27
C LEU A 173 -7.90 5.33 13.50
N ARG A 174 -8.00 5.79 14.74
CA ARG A 174 -8.03 7.23 15.07
C ARG A 174 -6.77 7.95 14.59
N MET A 175 -5.60 7.37 14.82
CA MET A 175 -4.32 7.93 14.38
C MET A 175 -4.21 8.01 12.86
N ILE A 176 -4.67 6.99 12.14
CA ILE A 176 -4.69 6.97 10.67
C ILE A 176 -5.61 8.08 10.14
N ARG A 177 -6.81 8.24 10.72
CA ARG A 177 -7.75 9.28 10.29
C ARG A 177 -7.24 10.68 10.59
N HIS A 178 -6.55 10.88 11.73
CA HIS A 178 -5.87 12.13 12.03
C HIS A 178 -4.76 12.43 11.00
N ALA A 179 -3.91 11.45 10.66
CA ALA A 179 -2.88 11.62 9.64
C ALA A 179 -3.47 11.94 8.26
N GLU A 180 -4.57 11.28 7.86
CA GLU A 180 -5.30 11.55 6.62
C GLU A 180 -5.76 13.02 6.54
N GLU A 181 -6.28 13.56 7.63
CA GLU A 181 -6.73 14.96 7.70
C GLU A 181 -5.56 15.95 7.70
N GLU A 182 -4.52 15.67 8.48
CA GLU A 182 -3.35 16.53 8.59
C GLU A 182 -2.60 16.66 7.26
N TRP A 183 -2.44 15.55 6.54
CA TRP A 183 -1.70 15.51 5.27
C TRP A 183 -2.61 15.66 4.05
N MET A 184 -3.96 15.78 4.25
CA MET A 184 -4.97 15.88 3.20
C MET A 184 -4.79 14.83 2.10
N ARG A 185 -4.38 13.64 2.53
CA ARG A 185 -4.13 12.48 1.68
C ARG A 185 -4.98 11.32 2.16
N PRO A 186 -5.94 10.85 1.37
CA PRO A 186 -6.74 9.69 1.72
C PRO A 186 -5.86 8.46 2.02
N VAL A 187 -6.19 7.75 3.09
CA VAL A 187 -5.55 6.48 3.48
C VAL A 187 -6.64 5.45 3.71
N ALA A 188 -6.63 4.38 2.93
CA ALA A 188 -7.57 3.29 3.13
C ALA A 188 -7.19 2.45 4.36
N VAL A 189 -8.19 1.84 5.00
CA VAL A 189 -7.97 0.89 6.10
C VAL A 189 -8.49 -0.48 5.69
N LEU A 190 -7.59 -1.46 5.73
CA LEU A 190 -7.83 -2.87 5.46
C LEU A 190 -7.85 -3.64 6.78
N MET A 191 -9.02 -4.18 7.14
CA MET A 191 -9.19 -5.14 8.23
C MET A 191 -8.86 -6.52 7.70
N ASP A 192 -7.90 -7.22 8.31
CA ASP A 192 -7.50 -8.57 7.90
C ASP A 192 -7.96 -9.59 8.95
N LEU A 193 -8.98 -10.40 8.59
CA LEU A 193 -9.58 -11.42 9.45
C LEU A 193 -8.60 -12.60 9.64
N CYS A 194 -8.65 -13.19 10.83
CA CYS A 194 -7.75 -14.27 11.22
C CYS A 194 -7.94 -15.55 10.37
N GLY A 195 -9.18 -15.90 10.13
CA GLY A 195 -9.55 -17.20 9.55
C GLY A 195 -9.26 -18.39 10.47
N PRO A 196 -9.48 -19.61 9.99
CA PRO A 196 -9.30 -20.85 10.76
C PRO A 196 -7.81 -21.21 10.89
N LYS A 197 -7.09 -20.50 11.78
CA LYS A 197 -5.68 -20.77 12.05
C LYS A 197 -5.53 -22.00 12.94
N ILE A 198 -4.98 -23.07 12.38
CA ILE A 198 -4.67 -24.30 13.11
C ILE A 198 -3.33 -24.13 13.82
N ARG A 199 -3.26 -24.44 15.11
CA ARG A 199 -2.04 -24.29 15.91
C ARG A 199 -1.86 -25.46 16.87
N THR A 200 -0.61 -25.68 17.29
CA THR A 200 -0.28 -26.57 18.41
C THR A 200 -0.73 -25.96 19.74
N GLY A 201 -0.97 -26.81 20.72
CA GLY A 201 -1.17 -26.41 22.11
C GLY A 201 0.13 -25.93 22.79
N MET A 202 0.07 -25.90 24.12
CA MET A 202 1.24 -25.58 24.96
C MET A 202 2.27 -26.71 24.89
N MET A 203 3.55 -26.36 24.87
CA MET A 203 4.67 -27.31 24.95
C MET A 203 5.36 -27.20 26.28
N LYS A 204 5.82 -28.33 26.80
CA LYS A 204 6.61 -28.40 28.04
C LYS A 204 7.86 -27.50 27.91
N ASP A 205 8.15 -26.78 28.98
CA ASP A 205 9.32 -25.87 29.07
C ASP A 205 9.41 -24.85 27.90
N GLY A 206 8.26 -24.54 27.28
CA GLY A 206 8.13 -23.61 26.16
C GLY A 206 8.55 -24.19 24.80
N GLY A 207 9.06 -25.41 24.73
CA GLY A 207 9.41 -26.08 23.48
C GLY A 207 9.98 -27.48 23.68
N VAL A 208 9.71 -28.36 22.72
CA VAL A 208 10.15 -29.77 22.74
C VAL A 208 10.91 -30.09 21.45
N THR A 209 11.87 -31.01 21.54
CA THR A 209 12.64 -31.44 20.35
C THR A 209 11.97 -32.67 19.74
N LEU A 210 11.53 -32.54 18.49
CA LEU A 210 11.09 -33.67 17.68
C LEU A 210 12.28 -34.24 16.92
N THR A 211 12.55 -35.53 17.14
CA THR A 211 13.69 -36.22 16.50
C THR A 211 13.21 -36.90 15.21
N ARG A 212 13.99 -36.80 14.15
CA ARG A 212 13.70 -37.46 12.88
C ARG A 212 13.48 -38.97 13.08
N ASP A 213 12.53 -39.52 12.33
CA ASP A 213 12.09 -40.92 12.37
C ASP A 213 11.41 -41.35 13.67
N ALA A 214 11.24 -40.46 14.65
CA ALA A 214 10.45 -40.74 15.85
C ALA A 214 8.93 -40.71 15.54
N THR A 215 8.16 -41.44 16.34
CA THR A 215 6.71 -41.38 16.32
C THR A 215 6.20 -40.30 17.27
N VAL A 216 5.27 -39.48 16.84
CA VAL A 216 4.59 -38.46 17.64
C VAL A 216 3.07 -38.54 17.45
N VAL A 217 2.31 -38.29 18.52
CA VAL A 217 0.86 -38.28 18.49
C VAL A 217 0.34 -36.86 18.58
N ILE A 218 -0.52 -36.46 17.64
CA ILE A 218 -1.32 -35.23 17.73
C ILE A 218 -2.70 -35.61 18.24
N GLN A 219 -3.18 -34.96 19.29
CA GLN A 219 -4.46 -35.30 19.92
C GLN A 219 -5.39 -34.10 20.12
N ALA A 220 -6.68 -34.42 20.26
CA ALA A 220 -7.76 -33.46 20.47
C ALA A 220 -7.77 -32.90 21.90
N GLU A 221 -7.48 -33.72 22.90
CA GLU A 221 -7.47 -33.29 24.30
C GLU A 221 -6.30 -32.38 24.58
N GLU A 222 -6.60 -31.27 25.22
CA GLU A 222 -5.57 -30.31 25.62
C GLU A 222 -4.60 -30.92 26.64
N ILE A 223 -3.32 -30.90 26.33
CA ILE A 223 -2.24 -31.38 27.21
C ILE A 223 -1.04 -30.45 27.10
N GLU A 224 -0.16 -30.51 28.10
CA GLU A 224 1.21 -30.02 27.98
C GLU A 224 2.00 -30.96 27.06
N GLY A 225 2.36 -30.47 25.88
CA GLY A 225 2.98 -31.26 24.82
C GLY A 225 4.40 -31.70 25.15
N THR A 226 4.75 -32.92 24.73
CA THR A 226 6.08 -33.53 24.85
C THR A 226 6.61 -33.91 23.46
N SER A 227 7.83 -34.47 23.40
CA SER A 227 8.39 -35.02 22.15
C SER A 227 7.61 -36.24 21.60
N GLU A 228 6.77 -36.88 22.41
CA GLU A 228 6.00 -38.06 22.02
C GLU A 228 4.56 -37.74 21.67
N ARG A 229 3.99 -36.67 22.24
CA ARG A 229 2.61 -36.24 21.98
C ARG A 229 2.37 -34.78 22.29
N PHE A 230 1.46 -34.15 21.53
CA PHE A 230 1.00 -32.78 21.78
C PHE A 230 -0.45 -32.59 21.29
N SER A 231 -1.10 -31.56 21.78
CA SER A 231 -2.46 -31.21 21.37
C SER A 231 -2.46 -30.18 20.23
N THR A 232 -3.59 -30.17 19.48
CA THR A 232 -3.95 -29.04 18.61
C THR A 232 -5.08 -28.24 19.23
N ILE A 233 -5.11 -26.93 19.02
CA ILE A 233 -6.22 -26.07 19.44
C ILE A 233 -7.43 -26.15 18.50
N SER A 234 -7.30 -26.84 17.37
CA SER A 234 -8.34 -27.08 16.37
C SER A 234 -8.54 -28.59 16.18
N PRO A 235 -9.11 -29.30 17.18
CA PRO A 235 -9.20 -30.76 17.15
C PRO A 235 -10.07 -31.31 16.02
N GLU A 236 -10.99 -30.50 15.50
CA GLU A 236 -11.88 -30.85 14.39
C GLU A 236 -11.14 -31.17 13.09
N VAL A 237 -9.89 -30.71 12.90
CA VAL A 237 -9.12 -31.02 11.70
C VAL A 237 -8.55 -32.44 11.67
N LEU A 238 -8.53 -33.14 12.82
CA LEU A 238 -7.94 -34.47 12.89
C LEU A 238 -8.74 -35.50 12.07
N VAL A 239 -10.07 -35.30 11.93
CA VAL A 239 -10.96 -36.16 11.13
C VAL A 239 -10.72 -36.05 9.63
N ASP A 240 -10.14 -34.93 9.17
CA ASP A 240 -9.87 -34.66 7.76
C ASP A 240 -8.57 -35.34 7.28
N LEU A 241 -7.69 -35.75 8.22
CA LEU A 241 -6.38 -36.30 7.92
C LEU A 241 -6.48 -37.78 7.47
N ARG A 242 -5.64 -38.12 6.50
CA ARG A 242 -5.55 -39.48 5.93
C ARG A 242 -4.11 -40.01 6.06
N GLU A 243 -3.97 -41.34 6.00
CA GLU A 243 -2.66 -41.97 5.95
C GLU A 243 -1.84 -41.43 4.78
N GLY A 244 -0.61 -41.01 5.08
CA GLY A 244 0.32 -40.46 4.11
C GLY A 244 0.31 -38.93 3.99
N ASP A 245 -0.69 -38.24 4.56
CA ASP A 245 -0.77 -36.78 4.50
C ASP A 245 0.42 -36.12 5.22
N PRO A 246 1.01 -35.06 4.64
CA PRO A 246 2.02 -34.28 5.31
C PRO A 246 1.38 -33.28 6.29
N ILE A 247 2.02 -33.10 7.43
CA ILE A 247 1.70 -32.06 8.42
C ILE A 247 2.93 -31.19 8.58
N LEU A 248 2.82 -29.93 8.23
CA LEU A 248 3.90 -28.95 8.37
C LEU A 248 3.68 -28.12 9.65
N LEU A 249 4.74 -27.97 10.44
CA LEU A 249 4.71 -27.21 11.69
C LEU A 249 5.69 -26.04 11.60
N ASP A 250 5.36 -24.92 12.27
CA ASP A 250 6.20 -23.72 12.33
C ASP A 250 6.61 -23.24 10.93
N ASP A 251 5.61 -22.95 10.08
CA ASP A 251 5.77 -22.51 8.69
C ASP A 251 6.64 -23.43 7.82
N GLY A 252 6.54 -24.75 8.10
CA GLY A 252 7.26 -25.80 7.35
C GLY A 252 8.68 -26.07 7.79
N LEU A 253 9.13 -25.49 8.92
CA LEU A 253 10.43 -25.82 9.51
C LEU A 253 10.53 -27.25 10.02
N LEU A 254 9.37 -27.83 10.45
CA LEU A 254 9.26 -29.23 10.82
C LEU A 254 8.21 -29.90 9.94
N GLU A 255 8.41 -31.19 9.66
CA GLU A 255 7.48 -31.98 8.84
C GLU A 255 7.19 -33.31 9.52
N LEU A 256 5.90 -33.62 9.60
CA LEU A 256 5.39 -34.90 10.02
C LEU A 256 4.65 -35.57 8.85
N LYS A 257 4.55 -36.88 8.90
CA LYS A 257 3.72 -37.66 7.98
C LYS A 257 2.75 -38.54 8.77
N VAL A 258 1.48 -38.47 8.40
CA VAL A 258 0.43 -39.31 9.03
C VAL A 258 0.68 -40.79 8.75
N GLU A 259 0.78 -41.60 9.81
CA GLU A 259 0.87 -43.05 9.73
C GLU A 259 -0.49 -43.74 10.07
N THR A 260 -1.14 -43.25 11.11
CA THR A 260 -2.46 -43.79 11.51
C THR A 260 -3.40 -42.62 11.78
N PRO A 261 -4.39 -42.42 10.88
CA PRO A 261 -5.41 -41.38 11.08
C PRO A 261 -6.41 -41.81 12.17
N GLY A 262 -7.10 -40.84 12.78
CA GLY A 262 -8.14 -41.09 13.78
C GLY A 262 -8.84 -39.80 14.19
N GLU A 263 -10.05 -39.90 14.70
CA GLU A 263 -10.92 -38.77 15.01
C GLU A 263 -10.44 -37.93 16.21
N ARG A 264 -9.81 -38.55 17.19
CA ARG A 264 -9.37 -37.89 18.43
C ARG A 264 -7.85 -37.83 18.57
N GLN A 265 -7.14 -38.64 17.81
CA GLN A 265 -5.69 -38.66 17.78
C GLN A 265 -5.19 -39.18 16.44
N VAL A 266 -4.07 -38.63 16.01
CA VAL A 266 -3.38 -39.03 14.77
C VAL A 266 -1.94 -39.39 15.13
N VAL A 267 -1.49 -40.58 14.68
CA VAL A 267 -0.09 -41.00 14.86
C VAL A 267 0.71 -40.57 13.65
N CYS A 268 1.79 -39.89 13.87
CA CYS A 268 2.64 -39.34 12.82
C CYS A 268 4.08 -39.78 13.00
N ARG A 269 4.82 -39.87 11.90
CA ARG A 269 6.28 -39.99 11.85
C ARG A 269 6.90 -38.63 11.60
N VAL A 270 7.95 -38.31 12.32
CA VAL A 270 8.74 -37.09 12.11
C VAL A 270 9.62 -37.26 10.87
N VAL A 271 9.38 -36.50 9.82
CA VAL A 271 10.18 -36.47 8.57
C VAL A 271 11.32 -35.46 8.70
N VAL A 272 11.00 -34.24 9.14
CA VAL A 272 11.97 -33.20 9.44
C VAL A 272 11.82 -32.80 10.90
N GLY A 273 12.85 -33.08 11.71
CA GLY A 273 12.89 -32.81 13.15
C GLY A 273 13.40 -31.40 13.46
N GLY A 274 13.24 -30.99 14.72
CA GLY A 274 13.68 -29.71 15.24
C GLY A 274 12.95 -29.35 16.53
N VAL A 275 13.10 -28.10 16.99
CA VAL A 275 12.45 -27.61 18.21
C VAL A 275 11.07 -27.06 17.88
N LEU A 276 10.04 -27.71 18.41
CA LEU A 276 8.65 -27.28 18.32
C LEU A 276 8.29 -26.45 19.56
N LYS A 277 7.98 -25.17 19.38
CA LYS A 277 7.54 -24.25 20.44
C LYS A 277 6.02 -24.28 20.60
N SER A 278 5.52 -23.71 21.70
CA SER A 278 4.07 -23.55 21.94
C SER A 278 3.39 -22.70 20.89
N HIS A 279 2.13 -23.01 20.59
CA HIS A 279 1.22 -22.26 19.70
C HIS A 279 1.73 -22.03 18.27
N LYS A 280 2.58 -22.94 17.77
CA LYS A 280 3.07 -22.89 16.39
C LYS A 280 2.01 -23.31 15.39
N GLY A 281 2.06 -22.69 14.19
CA GLY A 281 1.16 -22.98 13.09
C GLY A 281 1.25 -24.46 12.66
N ILE A 282 0.10 -25.02 12.30
CA ILE A 282 -0.03 -26.33 11.65
C ILE A 282 -0.61 -26.08 10.26
N ASN A 283 0.10 -26.48 9.23
CA ASN A 283 -0.36 -26.47 7.86
C ASN A 283 -0.57 -27.90 7.37
N LEU A 284 -1.65 -28.11 6.61
CA LEU A 284 -2.08 -29.41 6.11
C LEU A 284 -2.19 -29.35 4.57
N PRO A 285 -1.03 -29.41 3.86
CA PRO A 285 -1.01 -29.24 2.41
C PRO A 285 -1.81 -30.33 1.69
N GLY A 286 -2.74 -29.89 0.84
CA GLY A 286 -3.55 -30.81 0.04
C GLY A 286 -4.67 -31.56 0.77
N THR A 287 -4.80 -31.37 2.10
CA THR A 287 -5.90 -31.95 2.88
C THR A 287 -7.16 -31.08 2.75
N PRO A 288 -8.27 -31.58 2.22
CA PRO A 288 -9.54 -30.85 2.18
C PRO A 288 -10.09 -30.68 3.60
N LEU A 289 -10.03 -29.45 4.13
CA LEU A 289 -10.48 -29.13 5.48
C LEU A 289 -11.99 -28.89 5.53
N SER A 290 -12.65 -29.47 6.52
CA SER A 290 -14.08 -29.25 6.82
C SER A 290 -14.35 -27.94 7.53
N LEU A 291 -13.32 -27.27 8.06
CA LEU A 291 -13.41 -25.97 8.73
C LEU A 291 -14.01 -24.90 7.83
N PRO A 292 -14.98 -24.08 8.35
CA PRO A 292 -15.46 -22.93 7.62
C PRO A 292 -14.34 -21.88 7.45
N CYS A 293 -14.33 -21.20 6.30
CA CYS A 293 -13.38 -20.12 6.03
C CYS A 293 -13.58 -18.95 7.01
N LEU A 294 -14.84 -18.65 7.37
CA LEU A 294 -15.22 -17.59 8.30
C LEU A 294 -15.52 -18.18 9.69
N THR A 295 -14.63 -17.93 10.65
CA THR A 295 -14.77 -18.43 12.02
C THR A 295 -15.81 -17.63 12.83
N ALA A 296 -16.19 -18.14 14.02
CA ALA A 296 -17.04 -17.38 14.95
C ALA A 296 -16.39 -16.08 15.40
N LYS A 297 -15.05 -16.09 15.62
CA LYS A 297 -14.28 -14.88 15.93
C LYS A 297 -14.34 -13.88 14.79
N ASP A 298 -14.15 -14.32 13.55
CA ASP A 298 -14.17 -13.43 12.38
C ASP A 298 -15.52 -12.73 12.20
N ARG A 299 -16.63 -13.40 12.59
CA ARG A 299 -17.97 -12.79 12.57
C ARG A 299 -18.10 -11.66 13.59
N VAL A 300 -17.56 -11.83 14.80
CA VAL A 300 -17.53 -10.78 15.82
C VAL A 300 -16.61 -9.64 15.39
N ASP A 301 -15.43 -9.97 14.84
CA ASP A 301 -14.50 -8.97 14.31
C ASP A 301 -15.15 -8.17 13.17
N LEU A 302 -15.89 -8.83 12.27
CA LEU A 302 -16.61 -8.17 11.17
C LEU A 302 -17.66 -7.17 11.70
N GLU A 303 -18.40 -7.52 12.77
CA GLU A 303 -19.36 -6.59 13.40
C GLU A 303 -18.68 -5.33 13.91
N TRP A 304 -17.48 -5.47 14.49
CA TRP A 304 -16.65 -4.32 14.86
C TRP A 304 -16.25 -3.50 13.62
N GLY A 305 -15.76 -4.14 12.55
CA GLY A 305 -15.38 -3.47 11.32
C GLY A 305 -16.52 -2.70 10.66
N LEU A 306 -17.74 -3.26 10.69
CA LEU A 306 -18.96 -2.63 10.18
C LEU A 306 -19.43 -1.43 11.02
N ALA A 307 -19.05 -1.36 12.29
CA ALA A 307 -19.34 -0.24 13.17
C ALA A 307 -18.32 0.90 13.04
N HIS A 308 -17.14 0.61 12.47
CA HIS A 308 -16.03 1.55 12.36
C HIS A 308 -15.76 1.95 10.88
N SER A 309 -14.96 3.00 10.65
CA SER A 309 -14.67 3.49 9.30
C SER A 309 -13.57 2.68 8.60
N ILE A 310 -13.81 1.38 8.42
CA ILE A 310 -12.99 0.44 7.65
C ILE A 310 -13.38 0.52 6.17
N ASP A 311 -12.44 0.36 5.25
CA ASP A 311 -12.67 0.49 3.81
C ASP A 311 -12.65 -0.87 3.10
N PHE A 312 -11.83 -1.82 3.59
CA PHE A 312 -11.70 -3.17 3.06
C PHE A 312 -11.70 -4.20 4.18
N VAL A 313 -12.20 -5.40 3.89
CA VAL A 313 -12.05 -6.57 4.74
C VAL A 313 -11.38 -7.70 3.96
N ALA A 314 -10.27 -8.24 4.47
CA ALA A 314 -9.59 -9.38 3.88
C ALA A 314 -10.05 -10.69 4.55
N LEU A 315 -10.39 -11.67 3.72
CA LEU A 315 -10.80 -13.00 4.13
C LEU A 315 -9.63 -13.96 3.95
N SER A 316 -9.14 -14.53 5.05
CA SER A 316 -8.06 -15.52 5.06
C SER A 316 -8.54 -16.90 4.66
N PHE A 317 -7.64 -17.70 4.11
CA PHE A 317 -7.85 -19.11 3.74
C PHE A 317 -9.02 -19.35 2.78
N VAL A 318 -9.28 -18.42 1.86
CA VAL A 318 -10.28 -18.57 0.79
C VAL A 318 -9.96 -19.81 -0.05
N ARG A 319 -10.98 -20.62 -0.35
CA ARG A 319 -10.88 -21.81 -1.21
C ARG A 319 -11.75 -21.70 -2.45
N SER A 320 -12.87 -20.98 -2.33
CA SER A 320 -13.88 -20.88 -3.39
C SER A 320 -14.53 -19.50 -3.46
N ALA A 321 -15.30 -19.25 -4.51
CA ALA A 321 -16.13 -18.05 -4.64
C ALA A 321 -17.26 -18.00 -3.61
N GLU A 322 -17.71 -19.14 -3.11
CA GLU A 322 -18.76 -19.27 -2.09
C GLU A 322 -18.32 -18.64 -0.77
N ASP A 323 -17.07 -18.84 -0.35
CA ASP A 323 -16.51 -18.22 0.86
C ASP A 323 -16.65 -16.69 0.82
N ILE A 324 -16.41 -16.11 -0.35
CA ILE A 324 -16.50 -14.66 -0.56
C ILE A 324 -17.96 -14.19 -0.58
N ARG A 325 -18.85 -14.96 -1.24
CA ARG A 325 -20.27 -14.65 -1.30
C ARG A 325 -20.92 -14.70 0.08
N GLU A 326 -20.54 -15.67 0.92
CA GLU A 326 -20.98 -15.74 2.31
C GLU A 326 -20.63 -14.47 3.08
N LEU A 327 -19.36 -14.02 3.02
CA LEU A 327 -18.93 -12.80 3.68
C LEU A 327 -19.68 -11.57 3.13
N LYS A 328 -19.81 -11.43 1.81
CA LYS A 328 -20.56 -10.34 1.18
C LYS A 328 -22.03 -10.32 1.58
N GLU A 329 -22.64 -11.49 1.74
CA GLU A 329 -24.02 -11.60 2.19
C GLU A 329 -24.19 -11.15 3.65
N LEU A 330 -23.27 -11.51 4.55
CA LEU A 330 -23.26 -11.01 5.93
C LEU A 330 -23.12 -9.48 5.98
N ILE A 331 -22.22 -8.92 5.18
CA ILE A 331 -22.07 -7.47 5.06
C ILE A 331 -23.37 -6.83 4.59
N ARG A 332 -24.01 -7.39 3.57
CA ARG A 332 -25.29 -6.91 3.03
C ARG A 332 -26.42 -6.97 4.05
N GLN A 333 -26.53 -8.10 4.78
CA GLN A 333 -27.57 -8.31 5.80
C GLN A 333 -27.43 -7.36 6.99
N SER A 334 -26.22 -6.89 7.30
CA SER A 334 -26.01 -5.92 8.36
C SER A 334 -26.74 -4.59 8.12
N GLY A 335 -27.06 -4.26 6.86
CA GLY A 335 -27.69 -3.00 6.47
C GLY A 335 -26.87 -1.75 6.78
N LYS A 336 -25.63 -1.93 7.29
CA LYS A 336 -24.77 -0.83 7.74
C LYS A 336 -24.02 -0.22 6.55
N ARG A 337 -22.77 -0.59 6.36
CA ARG A 337 -21.86 -0.01 5.37
C ARG A 337 -21.45 -1.07 4.34
N LYS A 338 -21.29 -0.67 3.09
CA LYS A 338 -20.65 -1.52 2.09
C LYS A 338 -19.16 -1.58 2.41
N LEU A 339 -18.62 -2.79 2.64
CA LEU A 339 -17.20 -3.08 2.72
C LEU A 339 -16.77 -3.86 1.48
N ASN A 340 -15.60 -3.53 0.94
CA ASN A 340 -15.03 -4.28 -0.17
C ASN A 340 -14.23 -5.47 0.34
N VAL A 341 -14.45 -6.64 -0.27
CA VAL A 341 -13.86 -7.92 0.18
C VAL A 341 -12.59 -8.22 -0.60
N VAL A 342 -11.48 -8.38 0.12
CA VAL A 342 -10.19 -8.84 -0.40
C VAL A 342 -10.07 -10.34 -0.16
N ALA A 343 -9.94 -11.15 -1.21
CA ALA A 343 -9.73 -12.58 -1.08
C ALA A 343 -8.23 -12.88 -0.98
N LYS A 344 -7.82 -13.56 0.10
CA LYS A 344 -6.42 -13.99 0.29
C LYS A 344 -6.21 -15.36 -0.33
N ILE A 345 -5.26 -15.42 -1.24
CA ILE A 345 -4.88 -16.66 -1.94
C ILE A 345 -3.70 -17.28 -1.20
N GLU A 346 -4.03 -18.27 -0.37
CA GLU A 346 -3.14 -18.96 0.58
C GLU A 346 -3.14 -20.46 0.37
N LYS A 347 -4.16 -20.99 -0.33
CA LYS A 347 -4.42 -22.43 -0.48
C LYS A 347 -4.36 -22.87 -1.95
N PRO A 348 -3.93 -24.12 -2.23
CA PRO A 348 -3.94 -24.70 -3.59
C PRO A 348 -5.32 -24.68 -4.25
N GLU A 349 -6.39 -24.88 -3.49
CA GLU A 349 -7.77 -24.85 -3.95
C GLU A 349 -8.13 -23.47 -4.51
N ALA A 350 -7.69 -22.39 -3.83
CA ALA A 350 -7.90 -21.03 -4.31
C ALA A 350 -7.19 -20.79 -5.66
N VAL A 351 -5.99 -21.35 -5.84
CA VAL A 351 -5.25 -21.24 -7.11
C VAL A 351 -6.00 -21.97 -8.23
N ASN A 352 -6.63 -23.10 -7.94
CA ASN A 352 -7.42 -23.85 -8.91
C ASN A 352 -8.72 -23.12 -9.27
N ASN A 353 -9.37 -22.49 -8.29
CA ASN A 353 -10.65 -21.79 -8.42
C ASN A 353 -10.48 -20.27 -8.70
N ILE A 354 -9.28 -19.82 -9.05
CA ILE A 354 -8.91 -18.41 -9.09
C ILE A 354 -9.81 -17.54 -9.97
N ASP A 355 -10.33 -18.07 -11.08
CA ASP A 355 -11.21 -17.32 -11.99
C ASP A 355 -12.53 -16.95 -11.32
N ALA A 356 -13.18 -17.89 -10.66
CA ALA A 356 -14.43 -17.66 -9.93
C ALA A 356 -14.23 -16.78 -8.68
N ILE A 357 -13.07 -16.91 -8.03
CA ILE A 357 -12.68 -16.08 -6.87
C ILE A 357 -12.50 -14.62 -7.30
N ILE A 358 -11.79 -14.35 -8.41
CA ILE A 358 -11.60 -12.99 -8.93
C ILE A 358 -12.94 -12.34 -9.30
N GLU A 359 -13.89 -13.11 -9.84
CA GLU A 359 -15.23 -12.61 -10.17
C GLU A 359 -16.07 -12.27 -8.94
N ALA A 360 -15.87 -13.00 -7.84
CA ALA A 360 -16.62 -12.78 -6.60
C ALA A 360 -16.02 -11.71 -5.71
N ALA A 361 -14.69 -11.52 -5.72
CA ALA A 361 -13.97 -10.60 -4.84
C ALA A 361 -13.93 -9.17 -5.41
N ASP A 362 -13.69 -8.19 -4.53
CA ASP A 362 -13.45 -6.80 -4.92
C ASP A 362 -11.93 -6.52 -5.07
N ALA A 363 -11.08 -7.34 -4.43
CA ALA A 363 -9.64 -7.33 -4.60
C ALA A 363 -9.04 -8.71 -4.28
N ILE A 364 -7.82 -8.97 -4.73
CA ILE A 364 -7.07 -10.20 -4.45
C ILE A 364 -5.81 -9.87 -3.67
N MET A 365 -5.45 -10.72 -2.70
CA MET A 365 -4.15 -10.68 -2.03
C MET A 365 -3.43 -12.01 -2.23
N ILE A 366 -2.25 -11.96 -2.81
CA ILE A 366 -1.37 -13.13 -2.96
C ILE A 366 -0.50 -13.21 -1.71
N ALA A 367 -0.88 -14.06 -0.76
CA ALA A 367 -0.16 -14.26 0.50
C ALA A 367 0.91 -15.33 0.30
N ARG A 368 2.07 -14.91 -0.22
CA ARG A 368 3.14 -15.82 -0.71
C ARG A 368 3.76 -16.67 0.40
N GLY A 369 3.80 -16.16 1.64
CA GLY A 369 4.29 -16.91 2.80
C GLY A 369 3.48 -18.16 3.03
N ASP A 370 2.17 -18.02 3.28
CA ASP A 370 1.26 -19.13 3.53
C ASP A 370 1.14 -20.04 2.28
N LEU A 371 1.04 -19.45 1.09
CA LEU A 371 0.98 -20.21 -0.17
C LEU A 371 2.25 -21.04 -0.42
N GLY A 372 3.43 -20.54 -0.01
CA GLY A 372 4.72 -21.22 -0.17
C GLY A 372 4.93 -22.36 0.85
N VAL A 373 4.14 -22.40 1.93
CA VAL A 373 4.07 -23.54 2.83
C VAL A 373 3.15 -24.64 2.27
N GLU A 374 2.06 -24.22 1.62
CA GLU A 374 1.05 -25.14 1.05
C GLU A 374 1.45 -25.71 -0.32
N LEU A 375 2.34 -25.07 -1.03
CA LEU A 375 2.83 -25.46 -2.37
C LEU A 375 4.37 -25.37 -2.42
N PRO A 376 5.02 -26.15 -3.30
CA PRO A 376 6.46 -26.02 -3.51
C PRO A 376 6.83 -24.54 -3.83
N ALA A 377 7.76 -23.98 -3.07
CA ALA A 377 8.18 -22.58 -3.18
C ALA A 377 8.57 -22.18 -4.61
N SER A 378 9.12 -23.12 -5.40
CA SER A 378 9.46 -22.93 -6.81
C SER A 378 8.26 -22.61 -7.71
N ARG A 379 7.03 -22.92 -7.28
CA ARG A 379 5.80 -22.65 -8.05
C ARG A 379 5.22 -21.26 -7.77
N VAL A 380 5.52 -20.68 -6.61
CA VAL A 380 4.92 -19.43 -6.14
C VAL A 380 5.11 -18.26 -7.13
N PRO A 381 6.30 -18.01 -7.72
CA PRO A 381 6.48 -16.91 -8.66
C PRO A 381 5.60 -17.03 -9.92
N TRP A 382 5.42 -18.25 -10.44
CA TRP A 382 4.56 -18.48 -11.60
C TRP A 382 3.08 -18.34 -11.31
N ILE A 383 2.66 -18.74 -10.11
CA ILE A 383 1.29 -18.57 -9.62
C ILE A 383 1.01 -17.07 -9.45
N GLN A 384 1.93 -16.32 -8.82
CA GLN A 384 1.85 -14.87 -8.67
C GLN A 384 1.62 -14.20 -10.02
N ARG A 385 2.49 -14.42 -10.97
CA ARG A 385 2.40 -13.84 -12.32
C ARG A 385 1.07 -14.18 -13.03
N ARG A 386 0.62 -15.43 -12.89
CA ARG A 386 -0.67 -15.89 -13.45
C ARG A 386 -1.84 -15.17 -12.82
N ILE A 387 -1.86 -15.01 -11.48
CA ILE A 387 -2.92 -14.33 -10.74
C ILE A 387 -2.93 -12.85 -11.09
N ILE A 388 -1.79 -12.15 -11.06
CA ILE A 388 -1.67 -10.74 -11.43
C ILE A 388 -2.26 -10.50 -12.82
N ARG A 389 -1.90 -11.33 -13.82
CA ARG A 389 -2.45 -11.22 -15.18
C ARG A 389 -3.97 -11.39 -15.20
N LYS A 390 -4.52 -12.41 -14.51
CA LYS A 390 -5.96 -12.66 -14.47
C LYS A 390 -6.73 -11.52 -13.78
N CYS A 391 -6.19 -10.99 -12.71
CA CYS A 391 -6.74 -9.81 -12.01
C CYS A 391 -6.75 -8.60 -12.94
N TRP A 392 -5.67 -8.39 -13.68
CA TRP A 392 -5.61 -7.32 -14.66
C TRP A 392 -6.67 -7.47 -15.76
N GLU A 393 -6.88 -8.68 -16.29
CA GLU A 393 -7.89 -8.98 -17.32
C GLU A 393 -9.33 -8.69 -16.85
N ARG A 394 -9.59 -8.69 -15.54
CA ARG A 394 -10.91 -8.48 -14.92
C ARG A 394 -11.09 -7.16 -14.17
N ASN A 395 -10.13 -6.25 -14.29
CA ASN A 395 -10.10 -4.97 -13.58
C ASN A 395 -10.14 -5.11 -12.04
N THR A 396 -9.73 -6.26 -11.49
CA THR A 396 -9.66 -6.51 -10.06
C THR A 396 -8.28 -6.11 -9.55
N PRO A 397 -8.15 -5.25 -8.51
CA PRO A 397 -6.86 -4.90 -7.96
C PRO A 397 -6.22 -6.08 -7.23
N VAL A 398 -4.88 -6.15 -7.29
CA VAL A 398 -4.12 -7.24 -6.68
C VAL A 398 -2.99 -6.73 -5.81
N ILE A 399 -2.88 -7.30 -4.62
CA ILE A 399 -1.85 -7.04 -3.61
C ILE A 399 -0.86 -8.20 -3.64
N THR A 400 0.43 -7.93 -3.84
CA THR A 400 1.50 -8.91 -3.62
C THR A 400 1.99 -8.75 -2.19
N ALA A 401 1.86 -9.81 -1.39
CA ALA A 401 2.03 -9.75 0.06
C ALA A 401 3.08 -10.75 0.56
N THR A 402 3.59 -10.46 1.76
CA THR A 402 4.54 -11.24 2.58
C THR A 402 5.94 -11.35 2.01
N GLN A 403 6.93 -11.31 2.90
CA GLN A 403 8.36 -11.47 2.60
C GLN A 403 8.87 -10.53 1.49
N MET A 404 8.39 -9.27 1.47
CA MET A 404 8.82 -8.29 0.46
C MET A 404 10.16 -7.65 0.83
N LEU A 405 10.28 -7.12 2.06
CA LEU A 405 11.49 -6.53 2.63
C LEU A 405 11.75 -7.11 4.04
N GLU A 406 11.52 -8.40 4.23
CA GLU A 406 11.52 -9.09 5.53
C GLU A 406 12.78 -8.84 6.34
N SER A 407 13.96 -8.79 5.70
CA SER A 407 15.23 -8.51 6.37
C SER A 407 15.25 -7.13 7.03
N MET A 408 14.43 -6.19 6.58
CA MET A 408 14.31 -4.85 7.18
C MET A 408 13.51 -4.84 8.48
N THR A 409 12.95 -5.96 8.91
CA THR A 409 12.46 -6.12 10.28
C THR A 409 13.59 -5.93 11.30
N GLN A 410 14.82 -6.32 10.96
CA GLN A 410 15.99 -6.25 11.83
C GLN A 410 17.10 -5.32 11.28
N ASN A 411 17.09 -5.02 9.99
CA ASN A 411 18.18 -4.30 9.33
C ASN A 411 17.70 -3.00 8.70
N ALA A 412 18.58 -2.01 8.64
CA ALA A 412 18.29 -0.71 8.01
C ALA A 412 18.22 -0.76 6.48
N ARG A 413 18.67 -1.84 5.85
CA ARG A 413 18.70 -2.01 4.39
C ARG A 413 18.21 -3.40 4.01
N PRO A 414 17.49 -3.53 2.88
CA PRO A 414 17.05 -4.81 2.35
C PRO A 414 18.20 -5.57 1.69
N THR A 415 18.01 -6.87 1.50
CA THR A 415 18.87 -7.67 0.64
C THR A 415 18.65 -7.34 -0.84
N ARG A 416 19.61 -7.68 -1.69
CA ARG A 416 19.45 -7.52 -3.16
C ARG A 416 18.34 -8.41 -3.72
N ALA A 417 18.14 -9.58 -3.15
CA ALA A 417 17.07 -10.49 -3.56
C ALA A 417 15.68 -9.88 -3.31
N GLU A 418 15.47 -9.26 -2.15
CA GLU A 418 14.22 -8.57 -1.82
C GLU A 418 13.96 -7.37 -2.75
N VAL A 419 14.99 -6.56 -3.02
CA VAL A 419 14.86 -5.46 -3.99
C VAL A 419 14.44 -5.98 -5.38
N THR A 420 15.02 -7.09 -5.82
CA THR A 420 14.67 -7.73 -7.10
C THR A 420 13.25 -8.26 -7.09
N ASP A 421 12.82 -8.88 -5.98
CA ASP A 421 11.47 -9.44 -5.82
C ASP A 421 10.39 -8.34 -5.87
N VAL A 422 10.56 -7.25 -5.12
CA VAL A 422 9.67 -6.08 -5.19
C VAL A 422 9.62 -5.51 -6.60
N SER A 423 10.79 -5.30 -7.22
CA SER A 423 10.87 -4.78 -8.59
C SER A 423 10.13 -5.68 -9.58
N LEU A 424 10.29 -7.00 -9.47
CA LEU A 424 9.60 -7.98 -10.31
C LEU A 424 8.08 -7.91 -10.14
N ALA A 425 7.57 -7.89 -8.90
CA ALA A 425 6.14 -7.77 -8.63
C ALA A 425 5.53 -6.52 -9.27
N VAL A 426 6.24 -5.36 -9.18
CA VAL A 426 5.82 -4.10 -9.79
C VAL A 426 5.80 -4.18 -11.32
N GLN A 427 6.83 -4.80 -11.93
CA GLN A 427 6.94 -4.99 -13.38
C GLN A 427 5.89 -5.99 -13.90
N GLU A 428 5.54 -7.02 -13.14
CA GLU A 428 4.45 -7.94 -13.45
C GLU A 428 3.07 -7.28 -13.42
N GLY A 429 2.96 -6.08 -12.84
CA GLY A 429 1.76 -5.25 -12.87
C GLY A 429 0.88 -5.35 -11.64
N THR A 430 1.44 -5.71 -10.47
CA THR A 430 0.70 -5.63 -9.20
C THR A 430 0.19 -4.21 -8.94
N ASP A 431 -1.00 -4.08 -8.35
CA ASP A 431 -1.54 -2.77 -7.95
C ASP A 431 -0.89 -2.27 -6.66
N ALA A 432 -0.67 -3.19 -5.73
CA ALA A 432 -0.07 -2.88 -4.44
C ALA A 432 0.95 -3.95 -4.00
N VAL A 433 1.90 -3.52 -3.18
CA VAL A 433 2.80 -4.39 -2.43
C VAL A 433 2.56 -4.19 -0.93
N MET A 434 2.72 -5.24 -0.13
CA MET A 434 2.40 -5.19 1.30
C MET A 434 3.64 -5.41 2.16
N LEU A 435 3.77 -4.56 3.17
CA LEU A 435 4.70 -4.68 4.30
C LEU A 435 3.95 -5.25 5.51
N SER A 436 4.48 -6.30 6.11
CA SER A 436 3.89 -7.05 7.23
C SER A 436 4.64 -6.76 8.53
N GLY A 437 5.54 -7.66 8.95
CA GLY A 437 6.38 -7.51 10.13
C GLY A 437 7.29 -6.29 10.05
N GLU A 438 7.73 -5.94 8.85
CA GLU A 438 8.63 -4.83 8.56
C GLU A 438 8.12 -3.48 9.09
N THR A 439 6.80 -3.27 9.07
CA THR A 439 6.16 -2.05 9.59
C THR A 439 5.45 -2.26 10.92
N ALA A 440 5.04 -3.50 11.24
CA ALA A 440 4.33 -3.79 12.48
C ALA A 440 5.26 -3.93 13.69
N THR A 441 6.44 -4.53 13.53
CA THR A 441 7.39 -4.88 14.59
C THR A 441 8.84 -4.55 14.24
N GLY A 442 9.10 -4.06 13.02
CA GLY A 442 10.44 -3.73 12.54
C GLY A 442 11.06 -2.53 13.24
N VAL A 443 12.38 -2.44 13.15
CA VAL A 443 13.18 -1.42 13.86
C VAL A 443 12.99 0.01 13.35
N ASP A 444 12.59 0.19 12.09
CA ASP A 444 12.37 1.52 11.48
C ASP A 444 11.27 1.45 10.40
N PRO A 445 9.98 1.47 10.79
CA PRO A 445 8.84 1.40 9.88
C PRO A 445 8.87 2.47 8.78
N VAL A 446 9.29 3.68 9.12
CA VAL A 446 9.32 4.82 8.18
C VAL A 446 10.34 4.59 7.08
N ASN A 447 11.55 4.13 7.44
CA ASN A 447 12.60 3.81 6.48
C ASN A 447 12.20 2.64 5.56
N VAL A 448 11.47 1.66 6.08
CA VAL A 448 10.94 0.53 5.28
C VAL A 448 9.98 1.03 4.22
N VAL A 449 9.00 1.88 4.58
CA VAL A 449 8.05 2.47 3.62
C VAL A 449 8.77 3.31 2.57
N ARG A 450 9.74 4.15 2.99
CA ARG A 450 10.54 4.96 2.07
C ARG A 450 11.35 4.09 1.10
N THR A 451 11.98 3.03 1.59
CA THR A 451 12.75 2.08 0.77
C THR A 451 11.84 1.38 -0.25
N MET A 452 10.67 0.90 0.18
CA MET A 452 9.67 0.31 -0.70
C MET A 452 9.25 1.28 -1.80
N ALA A 453 8.93 2.52 -1.43
CA ALA A 453 8.54 3.56 -2.39
C ALA A 453 9.67 3.87 -3.40
N ALA A 454 10.92 3.92 -2.96
CA ALA A 454 12.07 4.12 -3.85
C ALA A 454 12.23 2.97 -4.86
N ILE A 455 12.10 1.71 -4.41
CA ILE A 455 12.18 0.54 -5.30
C ILE A 455 11.05 0.57 -6.33
N ILE A 456 9.82 0.88 -5.91
CA ILE A 456 8.67 1.02 -6.81
C ILE A 456 8.96 2.06 -7.89
N CYS A 457 9.41 3.26 -7.51
CA CYS A 457 9.70 4.33 -8.46
C CYS A 457 10.77 3.93 -9.48
N GLU A 458 11.85 3.26 -9.06
CA GLU A 458 12.87 2.76 -9.97
C GLU A 458 12.34 1.67 -10.91
N ALA A 459 11.59 0.70 -10.38
CA ALA A 459 10.98 -0.35 -11.18
C ALA A 459 10.01 0.21 -12.23
N GLU A 460 9.24 1.25 -11.88
CA GLU A 460 8.29 1.89 -12.78
C GLU A 460 8.93 2.82 -13.81
N ARG A 461 10.14 3.35 -13.53
CA ARG A 461 10.91 4.19 -14.46
C ARG A 461 11.63 3.37 -15.51
N HIS A 462 12.22 2.25 -15.11
CA HIS A 462 13.09 1.44 -15.95
C HIS A 462 12.44 0.13 -16.42
N GLY A 463 11.26 -0.21 -15.87
CA GLY A 463 10.51 -1.38 -16.35
C GLY A 463 10.15 -1.21 -17.82
N GLU A 464 10.39 -2.23 -18.61
CA GLU A 464 9.83 -2.30 -19.96
C GLU A 464 8.31 -2.10 -19.85
N ARG A 465 7.73 -1.27 -20.72
CA ARG A 465 6.28 -1.04 -20.76
C ARG A 465 5.59 -2.40 -20.77
N GLY A 466 5.00 -2.77 -19.62
CA GLY A 466 4.59 -4.12 -19.31
C GLY A 466 3.69 -4.74 -20.36
N LEU A 467 3.71 -6.07 -20.41
CA LEU A 467 2.87 -6.99 -21.19
C LEU A 467 2.23 -6.35 -22.43
N ASP A 468 2.78 -6.62 -23.59
CA ASP A 468 2.20 -6.24 -24.90
C ASP A 468 0.78 -6.81 -25.01
N LEU A 469 -0.20 -5.96 -24.68
CA LEU A 469 -1.62 -6.31 -24.60
C LEU A 469 -2.31 -6.31 -25.96
N SER A 470 -1.61 -5.88 -27.00
CA SER A 470 -2.12 -5.92 -28.38
C SER A 470 -2.45 -7.34 -28.85
N LYS A 471 -1.90 -8.36 -28.16
CA LYS A 471 -2.02 -9.78 -28.52
C LYS A 471 -3.18 -10.53 -27.88
N HIS A 472 -3.95 -9.91 -26.96
CA HIS A 472 -5.02 -10.60 -26.23
C HIS A 472 -6.34 -9.87 -26.43
N GLY A 473 -7.10 -10.31 -27.41
CA GLY A 473 -8.40 -9.76 -27.80
C GLY A 473 -9.45 -9.77 -26.69
N VAL A 474 -10.40 -8.86 -26.65
CA VAL A 474 -11.77 -8.87 -27.14
C VAL A 474 -12.65 -7.84 -26.41
N GLY A 475 -13.36 -7.01 -27.12
CA GLY A 475 -14.69 -6.42 -26.93
C GLY A 475 -14.84 -5.21 -26.01
N ARG A 476 -14.54 -5.27 -24.70
CA ARG A 476 -14.59 -4.11 -23.78
C ARG A 476 -13.28 -3.29 -23.79
N LYS A 477 -12.23 -3.89 -24.26
CA LYS A 477 -10.86 -3.35 -24.37
C LYS A 477 -10.76 -2.21 -25.39
N GLU A 478 -11.60 -2.22 -26.41
CA GLU A 478 -11.47 -1.34 -27.58
C GLU A 478 -11.74 0.12 -27.26
N ILE A 479 -12.75 0.41 -26.42
CA ILE A 479 -13.09 1.80 -26.05
C ILE A 479 -11.97 2.40 -25.18
N PHE A 480 -11.47 1.65 -24.21
CA PHE A 480 -10.43 2.15 -23.31
C PHE A 480 -9.05 2.21 -23.97
N SER A 481 -8.74 1.24 -24.85
CA SER A 481 -7.57 1.32 -25.71
C SER A 481 -7.63 2.53 -26.64
N ALA A 482 -8.82 2.83 -27.18
CA ALA A 482 -9.04 4.02 -27.98
C ALA A 482 -8.92 5.32 -27.15
N LEU A 483 -9.40 5.33 -25.90
CA LEU A 483 -9.25 6.48 -25.00
C LEU A 483 -7.80 6.68 -24.55
N SER A 484 -7.10 5.61 -24.20
CA SER A 484 -5.69 5.68 -23.85
C SER A 484 -4.85 6.09 -25.06
N ALA A 485 -5.19 5.58 -26.24
CA ALA A 485 -4.57 5.99 -27.50
C ALA A 485 -4.91 7.44 -27.85
N ALA A 486 -6.15 7.88 -27.66
CA ALA A 486 -6.56 9.26 -27.90
C ALA A 486 -5.88 10.23 -26.93
N ALA A 487 -5.81 9.89 -25.64
CA ALA A 487 -5.07 10.66 -24.65
C ALA A 487 -3.55 10.65 -24.95
N GLY A 488 -2.99 9.51 -25.32
CA GLY A 488 -1.58 9.39 -25.70
C GLY A 488 -1.24 10.10 -27.02
N LEU A 489 -2.09 9.99 -28.04
CA LEU A 489 -1.93 10.66 -29.34
C LEU A 489 -2.12 12.19 -29.21
N SER A 490 -2.98 12.63 -28.29
CA SER A 490 -3.14 14.07 -28.00
C SER A 490 -2.08 14.65 -27.08
N ALA A 491 -1.11 13.86 -26.64
CA ALA A 491 -0.07 14.26 -25.68
C ALA A 491 -0.66 14.81 -24.36
N ALA A 492 -1.76 14.22 -23.86
CA ALA A 492 -2.35 14.61 -22.58
C ALA A 492 -1.34 14.40 -21.44
N THR A 493 -1.20 15.43 -20.61
CA THR A 493 -0.31 15.42 -19.44
C THR A 493 -0.87 14.59 -18.31
N ALA A 494 -2.21 14.61 -18.13
CA ALA A 494 -2.92 13.85 -17.11
C ALA A 494 -4.33 13.46 -17.57
N ILE A 495 -4.93 12.47 -16.90
CA ILE A 495 -6.34 12.13 -17.01
C ILE A 495 -7.05 12.60 -15.74
N LEU A 496 -8.15 13.31 -15.88
CA LEU A 496 -9.06 13.66 -14.78
C LEU A 496 -10.29 12.77 -14.84
N VAL A 497 -10.42 11.90 -13.87
CA VAL A 497 -11.58 11.01 -13.70
C VAL A 497 -12.58 11.68 -12.77
N ILE A 498 -13.80 11.90 -13.23
CA ILE A 498 -14.88 12.44 -12.41
C ILE A 498 -15.73 11.29 -11.89
N ASP A 499 -15.81 11.15 -10.56
CA ASP A 499 -16.55 10.08 -9.90
C ASP A 499 -17.66 10.60 -8.99
N PHE A 500 -18.89 10.16 -9.29
CA PHE A 500 -20.09 10.36 -8.47
C PHE A 500 -20.60 9.05 -7.86
N GLY A 501 -19.68 8.11 -7.53
CA GLY A 501 -20.01 6.83 -6.93
C GLY A 501 -20.31 5.72 -7.94
N ASN A 502 -19.82 5.85 -9.16
CA ASN A 502 -19.89 4.82 -10.20
C ASN A 502 -18.63 3.96 -10.31
N ASP A 503 -17.57 4.31 -9.51
CA ASP A 503 -16.30 3.58 -9.42
C ASP A 503 -15.56 3.41 -10.77
N PHE A 504 -15.80 4.31 -11.74
CA PHE A 504 -15.23 4.24 -13.08
C PHE A 504 -13.69 4.29 -13.11
N TYR A 505 -13.07 4.89 -12.10
CA TYR A 505 -11.61 4.93 -11.94
C TYR A 505 -10.96 3.54 -11.89
N GLN A 506 -11.70 2.51 -11.47
CA GLN A 506 -11.21 1.11 -11.45
C GLN A 506 -10.79 0.67 -12.85
N GLN A 507 -11.56 1.05 -13.86
CA GLN A 507 -11.27 0.75 -15.26
C GLN A 507 -10.09 1.59 -15.74
N VAL A 508 -10.10 2.90 -15.46
CA VAL A 508 -9.01 3.81 -15.84
C VAL A 508 -7.66 3.33 -15.26
N SER A 509 -7.63 2.86 -14.02
CA SER A 509 -6.42 2.31 -13.40
C SER A 509 -5.78 1.18 -14.21
N LYS A 510 -6.58 0.29 -14.77
CA LYS A 510 -6.08 -0.89 -15.50
C LYS A 510 -5.64 -0.59 -16.94
N TRP A 511 -6.28 0.40 -17.57
CA TRP A 511 -6.03 0.73 -18.97
C TRP A 511 -4.99 1.82 -19.16
N ASN A 512 -4.89 2.71 -18.17
CA ASN A 512 -3.97 3.83 -18.20
C ASN A 512 -2.74 3.53 -17.34
N ARG A 513 -1.63 3.19 -17.98
CA ARG A 513 -0.37 2.86 -17.29
C ARG A 513 0.65 3.98 -17.27
N ASP A 514 0.56 4.91 -18.23
CA ASP A 514 1.62 5.86 -18.49
C ASP A 514 1.29 7.29 -18.07
N ILE A 515 0.00 7.65 -18.09
CA ILE A 515 -0.46 9.02 -17.80
C ILE A 515 -1.02 9.05 -16.36
N PRO A 516 -0.63 9.98 -15.49
CA PRO A 516 -1.22 10.12 -14.16
C PRO A 516 -2.74 10.31 -14.23
N ALA A 517 -3.49 9.56 -13.43
CA ALA A 517 -4.94 9.70 -13.35
C ALA A 517 -5.36 10.32 -12.02
N LEU A 518 -5.90 11.52 -12.08
CA LEU A 518 -6.45 12.26 -10.96
C LEU A 518 -7.91 11.87 -10.79
N LEU A 519 -8.31 11.39 -9.62
CA LEU A 519 -9.70 11.08 -9.31
C LEU A 519 -10.33 12.21 -8.53
N ALA A 520 -11.22 12.98 -9.14
CA ALA A 520 -12.02 14.01 -8.46
C ALA A 520 -13.34 13.42 -7.98
N THR A 521 -13.59 13.49 -6.68
CA THR A 521 -14.80 12.95 -6.06
C THR A 521 -15.27 13.79 -4.87
N ASN A 522 -16.58 13.79 -4.63
CA ASN A 522 -17.20 14.34 -3.41
C ASN A 522 -17.26 13.28 -2.27
N SER A 523 -16.82 12.05 -2.53
CA SER A 523 -16.91 10.92 -1.61
C SER A 523 -15.56 10.54 -1.04
N ILE A 524 -15.36 10.72 0.25
CA ILE A 524 -14.16 10.22 0.95
C ILE A 524 -14.06 8.70 0.86
N HIS A 525 -15.20 7.99 0.78
CA HIS A 525 -15.22 6.54 0.63
C HIS A 525 -14.65 6.11 -0.73
N SER A 526 -15.10 6.73 -1.85
CA SER A 526 -14.52 6.48 -3.18
C SER A 526 -13.03 6.80 -3.22
N ALA A 527 -12.62 7.89 -2.58
CA ALA A 527 -11.21 8.27 -2.52
C ALA A 527 -10.35 7.26 -1.76
N ARG A 528 -10.81 6.77 -0.60
CA ARG A 528 -10.12 5.73 0.17
C ARG A 528 -10.10 4.41 -0.59
N HIS A 529 -11.21 4.04 -1.22
CA HIS A 529 -11.25 2.85 -2.05
C HIS A 529 -10.23 2.92 -3.19
N ALA A 530 -10.10 4.07 -3.83
CA ALA A 530 -9.12 4.31 -4.90
C ALA A 530 -7.64 4.18 -4.44
N CYS A 531 -7.35 4.27 -3.13
CA CYS A 531 -5.99 4.10 -2.60
C CYS A 531 -5.39 2.70 -2.83
N LEU A 532 -6.19 1.70 -3.20
CA LEU A 532 -5.70 0.37 -3.55
C LEU A 532 -5.40 0.24 -5.06
N TYR A 533 -5.85 1.18 -5.89
CA TYR A 533 -5.70 1.09 -7.34
C TYR A 533 -4.44 1.78 -7.83
N LYS A 534 -3.66 1.07 -8.64
CA LYS A 534 -2.44 1.59 -9.27
C LYS A 534 -2.74 2.82 -10.12
N ASN A 535 -1.88 3.83 -10.04
CA ASN A 535 -1.92 5.04 -10.87
C ASN A 535 -3.14 5.96 -10.67
N ILE A 536 -3.95 5.78 -9.61
CA ILE A 536 -5.08 6.68 -9.30
C ILE A 536 -4.70 7.60 -8.15
N ILE A 537 -4.69 8.91 -8.37
CA ILE A 537 -4.40 9.93 -7.35
C ILE A 537 -5.73 10.55 -6.91
N PRO A 538 -6.29 10.18 -5.74
CA PRO A 538 -7.56 10.71 -5.30
C PRO A 538 -7.44 12.16 -4.81
N ILE A 539 -8.37 12.99 -5.26
CA ILE A 539 -8.58 14.38 -4.84
C ILE A 539 -10.02 14.50 -4.35
N VAL A 540 -10.20 14.83 -3.07
CA VAL A 540 -11.52 14.83 -2.43
C VAL A 540 -11.95 16.25 -2.16
N ASN A 541 -13.16 16.60 -2.60
CA ASN A 541 -13.86 17.79 -2.15
C ASN A 541 -14.88 17.41 -1.06
N LYS A 542 -14.81 18.06 0.09
CA LYS A 542 -15.78 17.83 1.18
C LYS A 542 -17.14 18.51 0.93
N GLN A 543 -17.22 19.43 -0.05
CA GLN A 543 -18.47 20.08 -0.48
C GLN A 543 -19.12 19.24 -1.58
N GLN A 544 -20.45 19.24 -1.62
CA GLN A 544 -21.21 18.56 -2.67
C GLN A 544 -21.27 19.46 -3.92
N LEU A 545 -20.19 19.42 -4.70
CA LEU A 545 -20.07 20.17 -5.94
C LEU A 545 -20.84 19.49 -7.08
N SER A 546 -21.42 20.29 -7.97
CA SER A 546 -21.92 19.79 -9.26
C SER A 546 -20.76 19.32 -10.15
N ARG A 547 -21.08 18.62 -11.25
CA ARG A 547 -20.07 18.10 -12.18
C ARG A 547 -19.07 19.18 -12.64
N ASP A 548 -19.58 20.28 -13.18
CA ASP A 548 -18.74 21.32 -13.74
C ASP A 548 -17.91 22.04 -12.64
N GLN A 549 -18.53 22.28 -11.48
CA GLN A 549 -17.81 22.82 -10.32
C GLN A 549 -16.70 21.88 -9.85
N LEU A 550 -16.95 20.56 -9.85
CA LEU A 550 -15.95 19.57 -9.45
C LEU A 550 -14.77 19.51 -10.43
N VAL A 551 -15.03 19.63 -11.75
CA VAL A 551 -13.98 19.71 -12.78
C VAL A 551 -13.08 20.93 -12.56
N PHE A 552 -13.68 22.13 -12.43
CA PHE A 552 -12.91 23.37 -12.23
C PHE A 552 -12.11 23.32 -10.93
N TRP A 553 -12.75 22.92 -9.83
CA TRP A 553 -12.09 22.77 -8.55
C TRP A 553 -10.93 21.78 -8.62
N ALA A 554 -11.13 20.63 -9.28
CA ALA A 554 -10.09 19.60 -9.38
C ALA A 554 -8.89 20.07 -10.21
N ILE A 555 -9.10 20.87 -11.25
CA ILE A 555 -8.02 21.49 -12.04
C ILE A 555 -7.21 22.44 -11.15
N ASP A 556 -7.87 23.30 -10.38
CA ASP A 556 -7.20 24.26 -9.49
C ASP A 556 -6.43 23.52 -8.38
N GLU A 557 -7.03 22.53 -7.73
CA GLU A 557 -6.38 21.69 -6.72
C GLU A 557 -5.19 20.91 -7.31
N ALA A 558 -5.32 20.39 -8.54
CA ALA A 558 -4.22 19.71 -9.22
C ALA A 558 -3.06 20.65 -9.59
N LYS A 559 -3.36 21.92 -9.92
CA LYS A 559 -2.35 22.95 -10.10
C LYS A 559 -1.63 23.26 -8.77
N GLU A 560 -2.39 23.45 -7.70
CA GLU A 560 -1.82 23.70 -6.38
C GLU A 560 -0.91 22.55 -5.93
N ARG A 561 -1.31 21.30 -6.18
CA ARG A 561 -0.52 20.10 -5.89
C ARG A 561 0.66 19.91 -6.87
N GLY A 562 0.75 20.68 -7.95
CA GLY A 562 1.81 20.55 -8.94
C GLY A 562 1.66 19.37 -9.91
N HIS A 563 0.47 18.75 -9.96
CA HIS A 563 0.18 17.71 -10.95
C HIS A 563 -0.11 18.31 -12.34
N LEU A 564 -0.53 19.57 -12.39
CA LEU A 564 -0.82 20.31 -13.61
C LEU A 564 -0.14 21.68 -13.61
N THR A 565 0.17 22.15 -14.81
CA THR A 565 0.69 23.51 -15.07
C THR A 565 -0.13 24.16 -16.18
N ALA A 566 -0.07 25.50 -16.28
CA ALA A 566 -0.68 26.19 -17.40
C ALA A 566 -0.10 25.71 -18.73
N GLY A 567 -0.93 25.45 -19.71
CA GLY A 567 -0.56 24.87 -20.99
C GLY A 567 -0.66 23.35 -21.09
N ASP A 568 -0.79 22.64 -19.96
CA ASP A 568 -1.00 21.20 -19.98
C ASP A 568 -2.32 20.81 -20.66
N LEU A 569 -2.33 19.67 -21.34
CA LEU A 569 -3.52 19.09 -21.93
C LEU A 569 -4.08 18.02 -21.00
N LEU A 570 -5.31 18.21 -20.54
CA LEU A 570 -6.02 17.34 -19.62
C LEU A 570 -7.12 16.56 -20.34
N ALA A 571 -7.10 15.23 -20.22
CA ALA A 571 -8.20 14.38 -20.67
C ALA A 571 -9.19 14.17 -19.53
N VAL A 572 -10.37 14.79 -19.61
CA VAL A 572 -11.45 14.62 -18.62
C VAL A 572 -12.33 13.45 -19.04
N VAL A 573 -12.49 12.48 -18.15
CA VAL A 573 -13.31 11.28 -18.41
C VAL A 573 -14.34 11.07 -17.31
N GLU A 574 -15.51 10.64 -17.70
CA GLU A 574 -16.62 10.32 -16.79
C GLU A 574 -17.29 9.02 -17.24
N GLY A 575 -17.51 8.12 -16.30
CA GLY A 575 -18.30 6.92 -16.53
C GLY A 575 -19.80 7.18 -16.34
N SER A 576 -20.64 6.52 -17.11
CA SER A 576 -22.08 6.47 -16.88
C SER A 576 -22.53 5.04 -16.62
N ARG A 577 -23.35 4.83 -15.59
CA ARG A 577 -24.10 3.57 -15.41
C ARG A 577 -25.36 3.64 -16.27
N LEU A 578 -25.34 2.96 -17.40
CA LEU A 578 -26.56 2.68 -18.17
C LEU A 578 -26.99 1.24 -17.87
N THR A 579 -28.02 1.08 -17.01
CA THR A 579 -28.85 -0.10 -16.78
C THR A 579 -28.48 -1.06 -15.63
N GLN A 580 -29.49 -1.86 -15.23
CA GLN A 580 -29.49 -2.91 -14.20
C GLN A 580 -28.52 -4.08 -14.45
N GLY A 581 -27.73 -4.06 -15.51
CA GLY A 581 -26.78 -5.11 -15.90
C GLY A 581 -25.30 -4.72 -15.75
N GLY A 582 -24.97 -3.56 -15.17
CA GLY A 582 -23.58 -3.20 -14.87
C GLY A 582 -22.69 -2.98 -16.10
N ILE A 583 -23.20 -2.42 -17.17
CA ILE A 583 -22.39 -2.02 -18.32
C ILE A 583 -21.88 -0.62 -18.03
N ASP A 584 -20.60 -0.54 -17.67
CA ASP A 584 -19.90 0.72 -17.55
C ASP A 584 -19.63 1.26 -18.96
N GLN A 585 -20.26 2.37 -19.28
CA GLN A 585 -20.01 3.10 -20.52
C GLN A 585 -19.28 4.39 -20.20
N LEU A 586 -18.44 4.84 -21.15
CA LEU A 586 -17.92 6.19 -21.12
C LEU A 586 -19.10 7.16 -21.29
N GLY A 587 -19.36 7.97 -20.25
CA GLY A 587 -20.42 8.98 -20.31
C GLY A 587 -19.99 10.25 -21.02
N ALA A 588 -18.74 10.69 -20.78
CA ALA A 588 -18.17 11.88 -21.42
C ALA A 588 -16.63 11.75 -21.55
N PHE A 589 -16.11 12.32 -22.63
CA PHE A 589 -14.68 12.54 -22.84
C PHE A 589 -14.48 13.97 -23.36
N GLN A 590 -13.59 14.71 -22.74
CA GLN A 590 -13.24 16.07 -23.13
C GLN A 590 -11.73 16.27 -23.04
N LEU A 591 -11.17 17.04 -23.96
CA LEU A 591 -9.80 17.55 -23.87
C LEU A 591 -9.88 19.02 -23.48
N ILE A 592 -9.16 19.39 -22.43
CA ILE A 592 -9.13 20.74 -21.87
C ILE A 592 -7.67 21.17 -21.79
N THR A 593 -7.36 22.36 -22.36
CA THR A 593 -6.08 23.00 -22.09
C THR A 593 -6.19 23.75 -20.75
N VAL A 594 -5.26 23.49 -19.87
CA VAL A 594 -5.20 24.10 -18.54
C VAL A 594 -4.71 25.54 -18.69
N CYS A 595 -5.54 26.51 -18.28
CA CYS A 595 -5.23 27.94 -18.36
C CYS A 595 -4.40 28.40 -17.17
#